data_dabd20714513db0a595de4ed83450f5d
#
_entry.id   dabd20714513db0a595de4ed83450f5d
#
_cell.length_a   1.000
_cell.length_b   1.000
_cell.length_c   1.000
_cell.angle_alpha   90.00
_cell.angle_beta   90.00
_cell.angle_gamma   90.00
#
_symmetry.space_group_name_H-M   'P 1'
#
loop_
_entity.id
_entity.type
_entity.pdbx_description
1 polymer ?
#
loop_
_entity_poly.entity_id
_entity_poly.type
_entity_poly.pdbx_seq_one_letter_code
_entity_poly.pdbx_strand_id
1 'polypeptide(L)'
;MKQTPQKVSLSFGLLMVLCSSVFAQSLSLDEYLGQVKKGNEGVQALMESGKAILARQDEARLLVRPNFFTNVSFYNDAKPTAAPVFMGTRTLADTYNFGFAQQTPFGLSGKLYYQWTYTRIEGTQPGFLTLPTFYEAKPVLELSQSLWKNGFGSETRTTIQIAESGTKAQGYADSFKLKVALAEAEGTYWRLVISRQVVKVQKESLERAERLREWNRKRVRNGLGDRSDELQAEANLQVRTLEYQTAINEVRSASLAFNSMRGIQKETVEDELPLISRNTTEKLNPKDKSGLRLDVRAAQELAKVAEANAQLGKERNSPTLDLFGTLATNGRTDQWNSAVSDSFKTKYPTFTVGLKFQTSLDVGQVFEDQRSYTSEKKAAELTYRRKAFEEERDYQDLKKKFEETKDRLRLCFGIEEVQEKKLAREKERLKLGRSVTYQVIMFEQDFASAELLRLKTQGELLGLVTQLNLFGEDS
;
A
#
# COMPACT_ATOMS: atom_id res chain seq x y z
N MET A 1 3.42 -72.77 -34.20
CA MET A 1 2.04 -73.16 -34.59
C MET A 1 1.07 -72.79 -33.48
N LYS A 2 -0.08 -72.24 -33.90
CA LYS A 2 -1.28 -71.82 -33.18
C LYS A 2 -1.26 -70.34 -32.72
N GLN A 3 -1.78 -69.52 -33.61
CA GLN A 3 -2.36 -68.19 -33.37
C GLN A 3 -3.70 -68.33 -32.63
N THR A 4 -3.97 -67.46 -31.70
CA THR A 4 -5.29 -67.18 -31.14
C THR A 4 -5.69 -65.73 -31.38
N PRO A 5 -6.91 -65.45 -31.83
CA PRO A 5 -7.31 -64.11 -32.33
C PRO A 5 -7.69 -63.13 -31.17
N GLN A 6 -7.23 -61.91 -31.29
CA GLN A 6 -7.66 -60.79 -30.49
C GLN A 6 -9.11 -60.36 -30.84
N LYS A 7 -9.97 -60.38 -29.88
CA LYS A 7 -11.31 -59.79 -29.96
C LYS A 7 -11.21 -58.26 -29.81
N VAL A 8 -11.54 -57.52 -30.87
CA VAL A 8 -11.78 -56.10 -30.89
C VAL A 8 -13.18 -55.83 -30.32
N SER A 9 -13.26 -55.24 -29.15
CA SER A 9 -14.53 -54.74 -28.59
C SER A 9 -14.67 -53.25 -28.93
N LEU A 10 -15.59 -52.94 -29.86
CA LEU A 10 -16.06 -51.59 -30.11
C LEU A 10 -16.92 -51.13 -28.94
N SER A 11 -16.39 -50.29 -28.06
CA SER A 11 -17.20 -49.56 -27.08
C SER A 11 -17.65 -48.24 -27.71
N PHE A 12 -18.93 -48.19 -28.03
CA PHE A 12 -19.66 -46.99 -28.44
C PHE A 12 -19.78 -46.05 -27.24
N GLY A 13 -18.85 -45.11 -27.10
CA GLY A 13 -18.87 -44.05 -26.08
C GLY A 13 -19.92 -43.03 -26.44
N LEU A 14 -21.05 -43.05 -25.76
CA LEU A 14 -22.11 -42.05 -25.81
C LEU A 14 -21.56 -40.75 -25.21
N LEU A 15 -21.19 -39.78 -26.06
CA LEU A 15 -20.76 -38.44 -25.67
C LEU A 15 -21.98 -37.64 -25.20
N MET A 16 -22.30 -37.76 -23.89
CA MET A 16 -23.28 -36.88 -23.25
C MET A 16 -22.70 -35.48 -23.18
N VAL A 17 -23.03 -34.61 -24.15
CA VAL A 17 -22.81 -33.18 -24.05
C VAL A 17 -23.69 -32.65 -22.94
N LEU A 18 -23.14 -32.56 -21.74
CA LEU A 18 -23.71 -31.77 -20.64
C LEU A 18 -23.67 -30.29 -21.07
N CYS A 19 -24.74 -29.82 -21.70
CA CYS A 19 -25.07 -28.43 -21.77
C CYS A 19 -25.30 -27.95 -20.34
N SER A 20 -24.23 -27.61 -19.61
CA SER A 20 -24.31 -26.79 -18.42
C SER A 20 -24.89 -25.46 -18.88
N SER A 21 -26.19 -25.23 -18.65
CA SER A 21 -26.78 -23.90 -18.64
C SER A 21 -25.98 -23.07 -17.63
N VAL A 22 -24.99 -22.33 -18.13
CA VAL A 22 -24.37 -21.24 -17.38
C VAL A 22 -25.49 -20.26 -17.13
N PHE A 23 -26.15 -20.37 -15.96
CA PHE A 23 -26.89 -19.23 -15.43
C PHE A 23 -25.89 -18.09 -15.37
N ALA A 24 -26.09 -17.07 -16.17
CA ALA A 24 -25.29 -15.85 -16.11
C ALA A 24 -25.46 -15.28 -14.70
N GLN A 25 -24.51 -15.62 -13.83
CA GLN A 25 -24.48 -15.13 -12.47
C GLN A 25 -24.06 -13.66 -12.59
N SER A 26 -24.91 -12.75 -12.10
CA SER A 26 -24.61 -11.32 -12.14
C SER A 26 -23.32 -11.07 -11.36
N LEU A 27 -22.37 -10.35 -11.97
CA LEU A 27 -21.09 -10.01 -11.36
C LEU A 27 -21.33 -9.17 -10.09
N SER A 28 -21.05 -9.75 -8.93
CA SER A 28 -21.16 -9.08 -7.64
C SER A 28 -20.03 -8.07 -7.43
N LEU A 29 -20.21 -7.12 -6.50
CA LEU A 29 -19.17 -6.16 -6.12
C LEU A 29 -17.90 -6.86 -5.63
N ASP A 30 -18.05 -7.90 -4.79
CA ASP A 30 -16.91 -8.63 -4.22
C ASP A 30 -16.10 -9.36 -5.30
N GLU A 31 -16.79 -9.98 -6.26
CA GLU A 31 -16.13 -10.64 -7.41
C GLU A 31 -15.42 -9.61 -8.29
N TYR A 32 -16.03 -8.44 -8.53
CA TYR A 32 -15.39 -7.36 -9.26
C TYR A 32 -14.13 -6.84 -8.55
N LEU A 33 -14.20 -6.57 -7.26
CA LEU A 33 -13.04 -6.15 -6.47
C LEU A 33 -11.95 -7.24 -6.45
N GLY A 34 -12.35 -8.52 -6.45
CA GLY A 34 -11.44 -9.64 -6.62
C GLY A 34 -10.71 -9.62 -7.97
N GLN A 35 -11.42 -9.27 -9.07
CA GLN A 35 -10.83 -9.09 -10.40
C GLN A 35 -9.88 -7.89 -10.43
N VAL A 36 -10.25 -6.76 -9.81
CA VAL A 36 -9.40 -5.56 -9.68
C VAL A 36 -8.10 -5.89 -8.96
N LYS A 37 -8.15 -6.60 -7.83
CA LYS A 37 -6.96 -7.04 -7.09
C LYS A 37 -6.01 -7.90 -7.92
N LYS A 38 -6.54 -8.65 -8.89
CA LYS A 38 -5.74 -9.55 -9.77
C LYS A 38 -5.30 -8.89 -11.07
N GLY A 39 -6.05 -7.92 -11.59
CA GLY A 39 -5.83 -7.34 -12.91
C GLY A 39 -5.22 -5.94 -12.88
N ASN A 40 -5.38 -5.17 -11.78
CA ASN A 40 -4.85 -3.81 -11.68
C ASN A 40 -3.42 -3.80 -11.16
N GLU A 41 -2.47 -3.40 -11.99
CA GLU A 41 -1.05 -3.36 -11.63
C GLU A 41 -0.76 -2.41 -10.47
N GLY A 42 -1.47 -1.28 -10.38
CA GLY A 42 -1.33 -0.33 -9.27
C GLY A 42 -1.77 -0.93 -7.92
N VAL A 43 -2.88 -1.66 -7.92
CA VAL A 43 -3.37 -2.37 -6.73
C VAL A 43 -2.42 -3.51 -6.35
N GLN A 44 -1.94 -4.28 -7.32
CA GLN A 44 -0.94 -5.33 -7.08
C GLN A 44 0.35 -4.77 -6.49
N ALA A 45 0.86 -3.64 -7.03
CA ALA A 45 2.05 -2.98 -6.50
C ALA A 45 1.89 -2.56 -5.03
N LEU A 46 0.72 -2.03 -4.64
CA LEU A 46 0.42 -1.70 -3.24
C LEU A 46 0.35 -2.95 -2.35
N MET A 47 -0.22 -4.04 -2.84
CA MET A 47 -0.26 -5.31 -2.11
C MET A 47 1.14 -5.91 -1.90
N GLU A 48 1.99 -5.89 -2.92
CA GLU A 48 3.38 -6.35 -2.81
C GLU A 48 4.22 -5.43 -1.89
N SER A 49 4.01 -4.10 -1.94
CA SER A 49 4.61 -3.16 -0.98
C SER A 49 4.23 -3.52 0.45
N GLY A 50 2.96 -3.83 0.71
CA GLY A 50 2.50 -4.29 2.02
C GLY A 50 3.22 -5.56 2.51
N LYS A 51 3.40 -6.56 1.63
CA LYS A 51 4.16 -7.79 1.95
C LYS A 51 5.63 -7.48 2.26
N ALA A 52 6.25 -6.58 1.47
CA ALA A 52 7.63 -6.17 1.70
C ALA A 52 7.82 -5.48 3.06
N ILE A 53 6.86 -4.64 3.47
CA ILE A 53 6.87 -3.96 4.77
C ILE A 53 6.75 -4.98 5.91
N LEU A 54 5.86 -5.96 5.79
CA LEU A 54 5.73 -7.04 6.78
C LEU A 54 7.02 -7.84 6.92
N ALA A 55 7.69 -8.15 5.80
CA ALA A 55 8.98 -8.85 5.81
C ALA A 55 10.10 -8.03 6.46
N ARG A 56 10.02 -6.69 6.43
CA ARG A 56 11.02 -5.77 7.01
C ARG A 56 10.76 -5.39 8.47
N GLN A 57 9.70 -5.88 9.09
CA GLN A 57 9.35 -5.47 10.47
C GLN A 57 10.50 -5.63 11.47
N ASP A 58 11.30 -6.69 11.34
CA ASP A 58 12.41 -6.98 12.23
C ASP A 58 13.78 -6.54 11.69
N GLU A 59 13.83 -5.87 10.52
CA GLU A 59 15.09 -5.44 9.90
C GLU A 59 15.89 -4.50 10.82
N ALA A 60 15.23 -3.59 11.51
CA ALA A 60 15.85 -2.68 12.47
C ALA A 60 16.62 -3.40 13.60
N ARG A 61 16.16 -4.59 13.97
CA ARG A 61 16.79 -5.39 15.03
C ARG A 61 18.05 -6.11 14.56
N LEU A 62 18.32 -6.18 13.25
CA LEU A 62 19.57 -6.71 12.72
C LEU A 62 20.78 -5.93 13.25
N LEU A 63 20.60 -4.64 13.58
CA LEU A 63 21.64 -3.79 14.16
C LEU A 63 22.25 -4.36 15.45
N VAL A 64 21.45 -5.09 16.22
CA VAL A 64 21.88 -5.67 17.51
C VAL A 64 22.06 -7.18 17.48
N ARG A 65 21.92 -7.80 16.31
CA ARG A 65 22.20 -9.23 16.13
C ARG A 65 23.69 -9.49 15.94
N PRO A 66 24.20 -10.67 16.33
CA PRO A 66 25.59 -11.01 16.08
C PRO A 66 25.86 -11.14 14.59
N ASN A 67 26.99 -10.56 14.15
CA ASN A 67 27.48 -10.63 12.79
C ASN A 67 28.77 -11.47 12.76
N PHE A 68 28.84 -12.42 11.82
CA PHE A 68 30.10 -13.09 11.52
C PHE A 68 30.92 -12.21 10.58
N PHE A 69 32.20 -12.07 10.86
CA PHE A 69 33.12 -11.36 9.97
C PHE A 69 34.40 -12.14 9.74
N THR A 70 34.98 -11.93 8.59
CA THR A 70 36.32 -12.39 8.25
C THR A 70 37.09 -11.27 7.58
N ASN A 71 38.38 -11.17 7.89
CA ASN A 71 39.29 -10.21 7.27
C ASN A 71 40.60 -10.93 6.93
N VAL A 72 41.03 -10.80 5.67
CA VAL A 72 42.32 -11.34 5.19
C VAL A 72 43.12 -10.15 4.69
N SER A 73 44.35 -10.02 5.19
CA SER A 73 45.26 -8.96 4.78
C SER A 73 46.66 -9.50 4.51
N PHE A 74 47.25 -9.03 3.45
CA PHE A 74 48.63 -9.30 3.06
C PHE A 74 49.41 -8.00 3.23
N TYR A 75 50.43 -8.04 4.10
CA TYR A 75 51.26 -6.90 4.41
C TYR A 75 52.66 -7.11 3.86
N ASN A 76 53.21 -6.13 3.18
CA ASN A 76 54.54 -6.13 2.65
C ASN A 76 55.19 -4.77 2.95
N ASP A 77 56.12 -4.74 3.89
CA ASP A 77 56.79 -3.53 4.29
C ASP A 77 58.28 -3.65 3.99
N ALA A 78 58.77 -2.81 3.07
CA ALA A 78 60.17 -2.71 2.65
C ALA A 78 60.78 -1.36 3.07
N LYS A 79 60.28 -0.74 4.15
CA LYS A 79 60.83 0.52 4.66
C LYS A 79 62.27 0.34 5.11
N PRO A 80 63.14 1.33 4.84
CA PRO A 80 64.46 1.38 5.44
C PRO A 80 64.37 1.36 6.98
N THR A 81 65.05 0.44 7.60
CA THR A 81 65.12 0.32 9.09
C THR A 81 66.44 0.86 9.63
N ALA A 82 66.42 1.42 10.87
CA ALA A 82 67.61 1.97 11.51
C ALA A 82 68.63 0.92 11.83
N ALA A 83 68.24 -0.34 11.93
CA ALA A 83 69.10 -1.46 12.26
C ALA A 83 68.79 -2.70 11.42
N PRO A 84 69.11 -2.70 10.10
CA PRO A 84 68.73 -3.78 9.17
C PRO A 84 69.21 -5.17 9.62
N VAL A 85 70.35 -5.25 10.26
CA VAL A 85 70.96 -6.51 10.80
C VAL A 85 70.02 -7.20 11.77
N PHE A 86 69.30 -6.45 12.62
CA PHE A 86 68.37 -6.96 13.65
C PHE A 86 66.90 -6.98 13.21
N MET A 87 66.47 -5.98 12.44
CA MET A 87 65.11 -5.76 12.11
C MET A 87 64.72 -6.28 10.71
N GLY A 88 65.68 -6.66 9.89
CA GLY A 88 65.52 -7.02 8.51
C GLY A 88 65.33 -5.81 7.61
N THR A 89 65.24 -6.05 6.29
CA THR A 89 64.99 -5.05 5.25
C THR A 89 63.58 -5.12 4.69
N ARG A 90 62.86 -6.20 4.99
CA ARG A 90 61.50 -6.42 4.51
C ARG A 90 60.74 -7.31 5.49
N THR A 91 59.47 -6.91 5.76
CA THR A 91 58.55 -7.71 6.56
C THR A 91 57.34 -8.08 5.70
N LEU A 92 57.07 -9.36 5.58
CA LEU A 92 55.86 -9.91 4.95
C LEU A 92 54.99 -10.49 6.06
N ALA A 93 53.70 -10.14 6.08
CA ALA A 93 52.76 -10.70 7.04
C ALA A 93 51.40 -10.99 6.41
N ASP A 94 50.97 -12.23 6.49
CA ASP A 94 49.64 -12.69 6.02
C ASP A 94 48.78 -12.88 7.25
N THR A 95 47.72 -12.04 7.38
CA THR A 95 46.86 -12.06 8.56
C THR A 95 45.45 -12.49 8.19
N TYR A 96 44.91 -13.43 8.93
CA TYR A 96 43.55 -13.97 8.80
C TYR A 96 42.82 -13.77 10.12
N ASN A 97 41.71 -13.05 10.08
CA ASN A 97 40.83 -12.83 11.20
C ASN A 97 39.44 -13.39 10.89
N PHE A 98 38.83 -14.11 11.81
CA PHE A 98 37.46 -14.57 11.71
C PHE A 98 36.82 -14.59 13.10
N GLY A 99 35.54 -14.20 13.16
CA GLY A 99 34.88 -14.11 14.45
C GLY A 99 33.49 -13.50 14.38
N PHE A 100 32.99 -13.14 15.55
CA PHE A 100 31.68 -12.55 15.72
C PHE A 100 31.82 -11.15 16.32
N ALA A 101 31.00 -10.24 15.82
CA ALA A 101 30.80 -8.89 16.35
C ALA A 101 29.34 -8.69 16.69
N GLN A 102 29.06 -8.08 17.83
CA GLN A 102 27.71 -7.76 18.24
C GLN A 102 27.70 -6.42 18.96
N GLN A 103 26.68 -5.61 18.62
CA GLN A 103 26.29 -4.42 19.38
C GLN A 103 25.03 -4.75 20.19
N THR A 104 24.98 -4.34 21.43
CA THR A 104 23.81 -4.58 22.29
C THR A 104 22.93 -3.33 22.36
N PRO A 105 21.64 -3.48 22.71
CA PRO A 105 20.74 -2.34 22.90
C PRO A 105 21.13 -1.42 24.06
N PHE A 106 22.06 -1.81 24.92
CA PHE A 106 22.57 -1.03 26.06
C PHE A 106 23.97 -0.45 25.84
N GLY A 107 24.39 -0.33 24.56
CA GLY A 107 25.62 0.38 24.19
C GLY A 107 26.91 -0.37 24.41
N LEU A 108 26.86 -1.65 24.82
CA LEU A 108 28.01 -2.52 24.83
C LEU A 108 28.22 -3.09 23.43
N SER A 109 29.40 -2.89 22.86
CA SER A 109 29.85 -3.56 21.65
C SER A 109 30.93 -4.57 21.99
N GLY A 110 30.82 -5.77 21.44
CA GLY A 110 31.78 -6.84 21.64
C GLY A 110 32.23 -7.44 20.31
N LYS A 111 33.52 -7.81 20.24
CA LYS A 111 34.04 -8.62 19.15
C LYS A 111 34.81 -9.77 19.77
N LEU A 112 34.49 -10.98 19.38
CA LEU A 112 35.22 -12.18 19.70
C LEU A 112 35.71 -12.79 18.40
N TYR A 113 37.01 -12.78 18.20
CA TYR A 113 37.60 -13.28 16.98
C TYR A 113 38.89 -14.02 17.21
N TYR A 114 39.24 -14.86 16.26
CA TYR A 114 40.52 -15.51 16.21
C TYR A 114 41.36 -14.85 15.13
N GLN A 115 42.54 -14.38 15.50
CA GLN A 115 43.54 -13.83 14.57
C GLN A 115 44.67 -14.83 14.39
N TRP A 116 45.04 -15.04 13.17
CA TRP A 116 46.14 -15.87 12.74
C TRP A 116 47.00 -15.09 11.77
N THR A 117 48.31 -14.98 12.05
CA THR A 117 49.29 -14.23 11.25
C THR A 117 50.49 -15.10 10.96
N TYR A 118 50.86 -15.20 9.69
CA TYR A 118 52.12 -15.72 9.23
C TYR A 118 53.04 -14.54 8.93
N THR A 119 54.22 -14.45 9.63
CA THR A 119 55.15 -13.36 9.44
C THR A 119 56.51 -13.91 8.98
N ARG A 120 57.06 -13.24 7.96
CA ARG A 120 58.40 -13.50 7.44
C ARG A 120 59.21 -12.21 7.36
N ILE A 121 60.39 -12.17 8.02
CA ILE A 121 61.30 -11.04 8.03
C ILE A 121 62.49 -11.39 7.17
N GLU A 122 62.75 -10.63 6.13
CA GLU A 122 63.86 -10.85 5.18
C GLU A 122 64.97 -9.84 5.40
N GLY A 123 66.24 -10.23 5.07
CA GLY A 123 67.41 -9.36 5.15
C GLY A 123 68.02 -9.22 6.56
N THR A 124 67.68 -10.11 7.48
CA THR A 124 68.35 -10.21 8.76
C THR A 124 69.61 -11.01 8.62
N GLN A 125 70.64 -10.67 9.42
CA GLN A 125 71.89 -11.46 9.46
C GLN A 125 71.65 -12.77 10.24
N PRO A 126 72.10 -13.94 9.70
CA PRO A 126 71.92 -15.23 10.37
C PRO A 126 72.38 -15.24 11.79
N GLY A 127 71.63 -15.76 12.74
CA GLY A 127 71.94 -15.85 14.16
C GLY A 127 71.53 -14.66 15.03
N PHE A 128 71.10 -13.52 14.43
CA PHE A 128 70.64 -12.36 15.23
C PHE A 128 69.14 -12.40 15.54
N LEU A 129 68.35 -13.01 14.66
CA LEU A 129 66.92 -13.21 14.90
C LEU A 129 66.67 -14.71 15.12
N THR A 130 66.17 -15.06 16.31
CA THR A 130 65.87 -16.46 16.64
C THR A 130 64.77 -17.07 15.76
N LEU A 131 63.79 -16.27 15.37
CA LEU A 131 62.62 -16.65 14.54
C LEU A 131 62.39 -15.63 13.40
N PRO A 132 63.12 -15.72 12.26
CA PRO A 132 62.87 -14.83 11.13
C PRO A 132 61.54 -15.14 10.42
N THR A 133 61.05 -16.35 10.61
CA THR A 133 59.72 -16.78 10.10
C THR A 133 58.99 -17.41 11.27
N PHE A 134 57.74 -16.95 11.52
CA PHE A 134 56.94 -17.44 12.62
C PHE A 134 55.43 -17.35 12.34
N TYR A 135 54.69 -18.17 13.02
CA TYR A 135 53.27 -18.15 13.10
C TYR A 135 52.85 -17.54 14.43
N GLU A 136 51.88 -16.64 14.35
CA GLU A 136 51.23 -16.02 15.50
C GLU A 136 49.75 -16.33 15.50
N ALA A 137 49.24 -16.85 16.59
CA ALA A 137 47.85 -17.21 16.75
C ALA A 137 47.30 -16.62 18.05
N LYS A 138 46.14 -15.97 18.02
CA LYS A 138 45.54 -15.36 19.21
C LYS A 138 44.03 -15.28 19.14
N PRO A 139 43.28 -15.83 20.08
CA PRO A 139 41.90 -15.44 20.35
C PRO A 139 41.92 -14.04 20.98
N VAL A 140 41.02 -13.17 20.48
CA VAL A 140 40.90 -11.77 20.91
C VAL A 140 39.47 -11.50 21.30
N LEU A 141 39.26 -10.95 22.49
CA LEU A 141 38.02 -10.38 22.96
C LEU A 141 38.16 -8.87 23.08
N GLU A 142 37.44 -8.13 22.29
CA GLU A 142 37.32 -6.68 22.38
C GLU A 142 35.96 -6.32 22.94
N LEU A 143 35.90 -5.46 23.94
CA LEU A 143 34.67 -4.92 24.51
C LEU A 143 34.80 -3.40 24.54
N SER A 144 33.69 -2.72 24.21
CA SER A 144 33.62 -1.26 24.33
C SER A 144 32.22 -0.87 24.83
N GLN A 145 32.17 -0.08 25.89
CA GLN A 145 30.97 0.45 26.48
C GLN A 145 30.92 1.96 26.29
N SER A 146 29.90 2.43 25.61
CA SER A 146 29.65 3.86 25.47
C SER A 146 29.03 4.41 26.75
N LEU A 147 29.66 5.48 27.30
CA LEU A 147 29.30 6.08 28.58
C LEU A 147 28.55 7.42 28.41
N TRP A 148 28.81 8.15 27.31
CA TRP A 148 28.18 9.47 27.05
C TRP A 148 27.36 9.43 25.77
N LYS A 149 27.90 9.70 24.57
CA LYS A 149 27.19 9.52 23.31
C LYS A 149 26.84 8.03 23.19
N ASN A 150 25.58 7.74 22.83
CA ASN A 150 25.05 6.39 22.94
C ASN A 150 25.14 5.80 24.35
N GLY A 151 25.14 6.65 25.39
CA GLY A 151 25.26 6.22 26.77
C GLY A 151 24.24 5.15 27.12
N PHE A 152 24.76 3.97 27.56
CA PHE A 152 23.95 2.78 27.83
C PHE A 152 22.95 2.43 26.67
N GLY A 153 23.34 2.71 25.43
CA GLY A 153 22.60 2.32 24.21
C GLY A 153 21.42 3.21 23.83
N SER A 154 21.36 4.44 24.30
CA SER A 154 20.28 5.38 24.00
C SER A 154 20.17 5.63 22.50
N GLU A 155 21.27 5.95 21.79
CA GLU A 155 21.29 6.15 20.33
C GLU A 155 20.87 4.87 19.59
N THR A 156 21.34 3.71 20.03
CA THR A 156 21.02 2.42 19.41
C THR A 156 19.51 2.12 19.51
N ARG A 157 18.91 2.30 20.69
CA ARG A 157 17.47 2.09 20.88
C ARG A 157 16.64 3.10 20.09
N THR A 158 17.05 4.37 20.08
CA THR A 158 16.38 5.44 19.32
C THR A 158 16.43 5.16 17.82
N THR A 159 17.57 4.69 17.30
CA THR A 159 17.71 4.29 15.88
C THR A 159 16.78 3.12 15.52
N ILE A 160 16.68 2.11 16.38
CA ILE A 160 15.73 1.01 16.20
C ILE A 160 14.30 1.52 16.21
N GLN A 161 13.93 2.41 17.14
CA GLN A 161 12.61 3.01 17.23
C GLN A 161 12.25 3.81 15.96
N ILE A 162 13.19 4.60 15.42
CA ILE A 162 13.01 5.35 14.16
C ILE A 162 12.68 4.39 13.02
N ALA A 163 13.46 3.31 12.88
CA ALA A 163 13.24 2.34 11.81
C ALA A 163 11.93 1.56 11.99
N GLU A 164 11.61 1.10 13.20
CA GLU A 164 10.33 0.40 13.48
C GLU A 164 9.12 1.30 13.25
N SER A 165 9.13 2.54 13.76
CA SER A 165 8.02 3.49 13.56
C SER A 165 7.93 3.95 12.10
N GLY A 166 9.05 4.13 11.41
CA GLY A 166 9.10 4.43 9.98
C GLY A 166 8.46 3.33 9.13
N THR A 167 8.79 2.07 9.41
CA THR A 167 8.19 0.91 8.75
C THR A 167 6.68 0.82 9.00
N LYS A 168 6.24 1.06 10.25
CA LYS A 168 4.80 1.10 10.58
C LYS A 168 4.08 2.24 9.86
N ALA A 169 4.68 3.44 9.84
CA ALA A 169 4.10 4.59 9.13
C ALA A 169 3.91 4.30 7.65
N GLN A 170 4.91 3.71 7.00
CA GLN A 170 4.82 3.31 5.59
C GLN A 170 3.74 2.24 5.39
N GLY A 171 3.65 1.24 6.29
CA GLY A 171 2.63 0.20 6.24
C GLY A 171 1.21 0.76 6.31
N TYR A 172 0.95 1.67 7.25
CA TYR A 172 -0.35 2.33 7.35
C TYR A 172 -0.65 3.22 6.13
N ALA A 173 0.34 3.94 5.61
CA ALA A 173 0.18 4.78 4.43
C ALA A 173 -0.17 3.95 3.18
N ASP A 174 0.51 2.83 2.94
CA ASP A 174 0.26 1.97 1.79
C ASP A 174 -1.06 1.20 1.93
N SER A 175 -1.41 0.76 3.14
CA SER A 175 -2.73 0.17 3.41
C SER A 175 -3.86 1.19 3.17
N PHE A 176 -3.68 2.46 3.53
CA PHE A 176 -4.64 3.51 3.22
C PHE A 176 -4.79 3.74 1.72
N LYS A 177 -3.68 3.82 0.97
CA LYS A 177 -3.72 3.95 -0.50
C LYS A 177 -4.44 2.77 -1.15
N LEU A 178 -4.22 1.55 -0.65
CA LEU A 178 -4.92 0.36 -1.14
C LEU A 178 -6.43 0.46 -0.90
N LYS A 179 -6.86 0.89 0.29
CA LYS A 179 -8.29 1.14 0.57
C LYS A 179 -8.89 2.18 -0.37
N VAL A 180 -8.19 3.29 -0.59
CA VAL A 180 -8.65 4.35 -1.50
C VAL A 180 -8.76 3.83 -2.93
N ALA A 181 -7.79 3.07 -3.42
CA ALA A 181 -7.84 2.47 -4.76
C ALA A 181 -9.01 1.48 -4.92
N LEU A 182 -9.30 0.68 -3.90
CA LEU A 182 -10.45 -0.23 -3.91
C LEU A 182 -11.78 0.53 -3.81
N ALA A 183 -11.85 1.62 -3.05
CA ALA A 183 -13.02 2.50 -2.98
C ALA A 183 -13.27 3.20 -4.34
N GLU A 184 -12.22 3.62 -5.04
CA GLU A 184 -12.33 4.16 -6.40
C GLU A 184 -12.87 3.11 -7.38
N ALA A 185 -12.39 1.88 -7.31
CA ALA A 185 -12.91 0.77 -8.09
C ALA A 185 -14.39 0.50 -7.79
N GLU A 186 -14.80 0.49 -6.51
CA GLU A 186 -16.21 0.39 -6.11
C GLU A 186 -17.04 1.52 -6.71
N GLY A 187 -16.52 2.75 -6.71
CA GLY A 187 -17.17 3.90 -7.36
C GLY A 187 -17.40 3.70 -8.86
N THR A 188 -16.43 3.12 -9.60
CA THR A 188 -16.62 2.80 -11.03
C THR A 188 -17.65 1.70 -11.26
N TYR A 189 -17.73 0.71 -10.37
CA TYR A 189 -18.74 -0.33 -10.41
C TYR A 189 -20.16 0.26 -10.29
N TRP A 190 -20.40 1.06 -9.27
CA TRP A 190 -21.69 1.69 -9.04
C TRP A 190 -22.07 2.68 -10.16
N ARG A 191 -21.09 3.42 -10.68
CA ARG A 191 -21.31 4.30 -11.83
C ARG A 191 -21.82 3.52 -13.04
N LEU A 192 -21.25 2.35 -13.35
CA LEU A 192 -21.71 1.52 -14.46
C LEU A 192 -23.11 0.95 -14.22
N VAL A 193 -23.40 0.48 -12.99
CA VAL A 193 -24.72 -0.03 -12.62
C VAL A 193 -25.80 1.04 -12.79
N ILE A 194 -25.55 2.27 -12.31
CA ILE A 194 -26.48 3.40 -12.44
C ILE A 194 -26.63 3.81 -13.89
N SER A 195 -25.56 3.97 -14.66
CA SER A 195 -25.63 4.41 -16.06
C SER A 195 -26.40 3.41 -16.93
N ARG A 196 -26.31 2.11 -16.69
CA ARG A 196 -27.13 1.09 -17.35
C ARG A 196 -28.62 1.25 -17.01
N GLN A 197 -28.95 1.58 -15.76
CA GLN A 197 -30.37 1.85 -15.38
C GLN A 197 -30.87 3.13 -16.03
N VAL A 198 -30.04 4.18 -16.14
CA VAL A 198 -30.37 5.41 -16.86
C VAL A 198 -30.68 5.14 -18.33
N VAL A 199 -29.88 4.32 -19.02
CA VAL A 199 -30.14 3.91 -20.41
C VAL A 199 -31.50 3.23 -20.52
N LYS A 200 -31.85 2.35 -19.58
CA LYS A 200 -33.18 1.69 -19.58
C LYS A 200 -34.32 2.71 -19.47
N VAL A 201 -34.23 3.66 -18.52
CA VAL A 201 -35.21 4.73 -18.34
C VAL A 201 -35.32 5.59 -19.59
N GLN A 202 -34.23 6.01 -20.21
CA GLN A 202 -34.23 6.82 -21.41
C GLN A 202 -34.80 6.08 -22.63
N LYS A 203 -34.51 4.77 -22.74
CA LYS A 203 -35.11 3.92 -23.78
C LYS A 203 -36.60 3.84 -23.64
N GLU A 204 -37.11 3.58 -22.43
CA GLU A 204 -38.56 3.54 -22.18
C GLU A 204 -39.24 4.90 -22.46
N SER A 205 -38.56 6.02 -22.11
CA SER A 205 -39.03 7.37 -22.42
C SER A 205 -39.06 7.62 -23.93
N LEU A 206 -38.04 7.21 -24.69
CA LEU A 206 -38.01 7.27 -26.15
C LEU A 206 -39.15 6.48 -26.76
N GLU A 207 -39.37 5.22 -26.36
CA GLU A 207 -40.46 4.39 -26.85
C GLU A 207 -41.86 5.00 -26.57
N ARG A 208 -42.02 5.68 -25.41
CA ARG A 208 -43.25 6.42 -25.08
C ARG A 208 -43.46 7.61 -26.02
N ALA A 209 -42.38 8.36 -26.32
CA ALA A 209 -42.43 9.48 -27.26
C ALA A 209 -42.74 9.04 -28.71
N GLU A 210 -42.18 7.91 -29.17
CA GLU A 210 -42.48 7.32 -30.47
C GLU A 210 -43.98 6.96 -30.59
N ARG A 211 -44.53 6.29 -29.56
CA ARG A 211 -45.95 5.94 -29.53
C ARG A 211 -46.86 7.18 -29.56
N LEU A 212 -46.49 8.25 -28.85
CA LEU A 212 -47.24 9.49 -28.82
C LEU A 212 -47.18 10.21 -30.17
N ARG A 213 -46.01 10.25 -30.83
CA ARG A 213 -45.86 10.82 -32.18
C ARG A 213 -46.70 10.08 -33.21
N GLU A 214 -46.64 8.74 -33.21
CA GLU A 214 -47.47 7.94 -34.15
C GLU A 214 -48.97 8.13 -33.90
N TRP A 215 -49.42 8.25 -32.66
CA TRP A 215 -50.81 8.52 -32.31
C TRP A 215 -51.25 9.90 -32.84
N ASN A 216 -50.49 10.98 -32.65
CA ASN A 216 -50.80 12.31 -33.16
C ASN A 216 -50.82 12.33 -34.69
N ARG A 217 -49.83 11.71 -35.33
CA ARG A 217 -49.78 11.61 -36.81
C ARG A 217 -51.02 10.94 -37.39
N LYS A 218 -51.51 9.86 -36.77
CA LYS A 218 -52.75 9.20 -37.16
C LYS A 218 -53.99 10.11 -37.00
N ARG A 219 -54.06 10.85 -35.90
CA ARG A 219 -55.16 11.81 -35.66
C ARG A 219 -55.22 12.93 -36.70
N VAL A 220 -54.07 13.54 -36.98
CA VAL A 220 -53.96 14.60 -38.02
C VAL A 220 -54.36 14.07 -39.39
N ARG A 221 -53.85 12.89 -39.76
CA ARG A 221 -54.23 12.26 -41.05
C ARG A 221 -55.74 11.96 -41.18
N ASN A 222 -56.40 11.64 -40.10
CA ASN A 222 -57.80 11.37 -40.03
C ASN A 222 -58.65 12.64 -39.81
N GLY A 223 -58.04 13.83 -39.83
CA GLY A 223 -58.75 15.09 -39.60
C GLY A 223 -59.20 15.33 -38.15
N LEU A 224 -58.71 14.56 -37.19
CA LEU A 224 -59.14 14.59 -35.80
C LEU A 224 -58.08 15.29 -34.87
N GLY A 225 -56.97 15.81 -35.41
CA GLY A 225 -55.89 16.44 -34.67
C GLY A 225 -55.34 17.67 -35.36
N ASP A 226 -54.66 18.52 -34.60
CA ASP A 226 -53.98 19.70 -35.09
C ASP A 226 -52.56 19.36 -35.58
N ARG A 227 -52.08 20.03 -36.60
CA ARG A 227 -50.72 19.91 -37.13
C ARG A 227 -49.68 20.36 -36.11
N SER A 228 -50.01 21.31 -35.24
CA SER A 228 -49.13 21.78 -34.14
C SER A 228 -48.88 20.65 -33.12
N ASP A 229 -49.87 19.82 -32.80
CA ASP A 229 -49.73 18.66 -31.91
C ASP A 229 -48.75 17.61 -32.47
N GLU A 230 -48.80 17.38 -33.80
CA GLU A 230 -47.89 16.47 -34.49
C GLU A 230 -46.45 16.99 -34.44
N LEU A 231 -46.23 18.29 -34.76
CA LEU A 231 -44.91 18.93 -34.73
C LEU A 231 -44.32 18.93 -33.31
N GLN A 232 -45.15 19.13 -32.29
CA GLN A 232 -44.71 19.09 -30.90
C GLN A 232 -44.29 17.69 -30.45
N ALA A 233 -45.05 16.67 -30.87
CA ALA A 233 -44.69 15.27 -30.58
C ALA A 233 -43.39 14.86 -31.32
N GLU A 234 -43.19 15.36 -32.56
CA GLU A 234 -41.95 15.14 -33.30
C GLU A 234 -40.73 15.80 -32.60
N ALA A 235 -40.87 17.08 -32.17
CA ALA A 235 -39.82 17.77 -31.43
C ALA A 235 -39.47 17.04 -30.11
N ASN A 236 -40.49 16.58 -29.38
CA ASN A 236 -40.25 15.77 -28.16
C ASN A 236 -39.53 14.45 -28.48
N LEU A 237 -39.88 13.75 -29.56
CA LEU A 237 -39.20 12.54 -29.99
C LEU A 237 -37.71 12.80 -30.24
N GLN A 238 -37.36 13.89 -30.93
CA GLN A 238 -35.96 14.23 -31.19
C GLN A 238 -35.19 14.52 -29.89
N VAL A 239 -35.80 15.22 -28.94
CA VAL A 239 -35.20 15.44 -27.60
C VAL A 239 -34.92 14.10 -26.89
N ARG A 240 -35.91 13.19 -26.84
CA ARG A 240 -35.72 11.86 -26.21
C ARG A 240 -34.69 11.00 -26.92
N THR A 241 -34.59 11.13 -28.25
CA THR A 241 -33.54 10.45 -29.03
C THR A 241 -32.15 10.93 -28.62
N LEU A 242 -31.97 12.26 -28.47
CA LEU A 242 -30.70 12.84 -28.02
C LEU A 242 -30.35 12.38 -26.60
N GLU A 243 -31.32 12.41 -25.68
CA GLU A 243 -31.10 11.96 -24.28
C GLU A 243 -30.70 10.48 -24.22
N TYR A 244 -31.36 9.62 -25.02
CA TYR A 244 -31.01 8.20 -25.11
C TYR A 244 -29.58 7.99 -25.66
N GLN A 245 -29.18 8.71 -26.72
CA GLN A 245 -27.84 8.66 -27.26
C GLN A 245 -26.77 9.13 -26.23
N THR A 246 -27.10 10.18 -25.50
CA THR A 246 -26.23 10.69 -24.42
C THR A 246 -26.05 9.63 -23.32
N ALA A 247 -27.12 8.94 -22.95
CA ALA A 247 -27.06 7.87 -21.95
C ALA A 247 -26.23 6.66 -22.43
N ILE A 248 -26.30 6.29 -23.71
CA ILE A 248 -25.45 5.24 -24.30
C ILE A 248 -23.97 5.63 -24.25
N ASN A 249 -23.63 6.89 -24.58
CA ASN A 249 -22.26 7.38 -24.51
C ASN A 249 -21.72 7.35 -23.08
N GLU A 250 -22.57 7.69 -22.07
CA GLU A 250 -22.20 7.59 -20.67
C GLU A 250 -21.92 6.13 -20.23
N VAL A 251 -22.75 5.17 -20.68
CA VAL A 251 -22.47 3.73 -20.41
C VAL A 251 -21.15 3.29 -21.03
N ARG A 252 -20.82 3.76 -22.24
CA ARG A 252 -19.52 3.46 -22.86
C ARG A 252 -18.36 4.01 -22.03
N SER A 253 -18.45 5.27 -21.58
CA SER A 253 -17.46 5.90 -20.70
C SER A 253 -17.32 5.16 -19.36
N ALA A 254 -18.46 4.83 -18.73
CA ALA A 254 -18.47 4.08 -17.47
C ALA A 254 -17.90 2.66 -17.65
N SER A 255 -18.17 1.99 -18.79
CA SER A 255 -17.64 0.66 -19.11
C SER A 255 -16.11 0.69 -19.29
N LEU A 256 -15.60 1.73 -19.95
CA LEU A 256 -14.16 1.93 -20.08
C LEU A 256 -13.48 2.11 -18.73
N ALA A 257 -14.03 2.97 -17.86
CA ALA A 257 -13.51 3.18 -16.51
C ALA A 257 -13.55 1.90 -15.66
N PHE A 258 -14.68 1.17 -15.72
CA PHE A 258 -14.85 -0.11 -15.03
C PHE A 258 -13.82 -1.17 -15.50
N ASN A 259 -13.61 -1.31 -16.81
CA ASN A 259 -12.64 -2.23 -17.37
C ASN A 259 -11.19 -1.79 -17.09
N SER A 260 -10.91 -0.49 -17.13
CA SER A 260 -9.58 0.06 -16.80
C SER A 260 -9.17 -0.33 -15.38
N MET A 261 -10.09 -0.30 -14.43
CA MET A 261 -9.82 -0.78 -13.06
C MET A 261 -9.51 -2.28 -12.98
N ARG A 262 -9.98 -3.09 -13.93
CA ARG A 262 -9.62 -4.52 -14.06
C ARG A 262 -8.35 -4.76 -14.89
N GLY A 263 -7.69 -3.72 -15.39
CA GLY A 263 -6.56 -3.83 -16.32
C GLY A 263 -6.97 -4.23 -17.75
N ILE A 264 -8.23 -4.01 -18.14
CA ILE A 264 -8.79 -4.39 -19.44
C ILE A 264 -9.08 -3.12 -20.26
N GLN A 265 -8.59 -3.03 -21.49
CA GLN A 265 -8.84 -1.91 -22.41
C GLN A 265 -9.99 -2.24 -23.36
N LYS A 266 -11.23 -2.28 -22.85
CA LYS A 266 -12.45 -2.48 -23.63
C LYS A 266 -13.51 -1.45 -23.25
N GLU A 267 -14.25 -0.94 -24.23
CA GLU A 267 -15.34 0.02 -24.04
C GLU A 267 -16.69 -0.66 -23.73
N THR A 268 -16.74 -1.98 -23.73
CA THR A 268 -17.95 -2.76 -23.47
C THR A 268 -17.74 -3.72 -22.31
N VAL A 269 -18.76 -3.89 -21.50
CA VAL A 269 -18.81 -4.85 -20.39
C VAL A 269 -19.96 -5.80 -20.65
N GLU A 270 -19.64 -7.07 -20.89
CA GLU A 270 -20.61 -8.13 -21.19
C GLU A 270 -21.25 -8.72 -19.91
N ASP A 271 -20.56 -8.52 -18.76
CA ASP A 271 -21.02 -9.01 -17.48
C ASP A 271 -22.40 -8.42 -17.13
N GLU A 272 -23.34 -9.24 -16.69
CA GLU A 272 -24.58 -8.76 -16.09
C GLU A 272 -24.30 -8.20 -14.70
N LEU A 273 -24.86 -7.03 -14.39
CA LEU A 273 -24.72 -6.37 -13.10
C LEU A 273 -26.07 -6.37 -12.37
N PRO A 274 -26.06 -6.47 -11.03
CA PRO A 274 -27.29 -6.46 -10.24
C PRO A 274 -27.99 -5.11 -10.35
N LEU A 275 -29.32 -5.14 -10.42
CA LEU A 275 -30.14 -3.94 -10.34
C LEU A 275 -30.21 -3.44 -8.89
N ILE A 276 -30.07 -2.13 -8.70
CA ILE A 276 -30.23 -1.52 -7.38
C ILE A 276 -31.72 -1.38 -7.10
N SER A 277 -32.23 -2.17 -6.16
CA SER A 277 -33.62 -2.12 -5.72
C SER A 277 -33.80 -1.13 -4.56
N ARG A 278 -35.05 -0.71 -4.31
CA ARG A 278 -35.41 0.08 -3.13
C ARG A 278 -34.97 -0.59 -1.83
N ASN A 279 -35.26 -1.89 -1.69
CA ASN A 279 -34.89 -2.68 -0.50
C ASN A 279 -33.38 -2.72 -0.26
N THR A 280 -32.57 -2.74 -1.32
CA THR A 280 -31.10 -2.72 -1.22
C THR A 280 -30.63 -1.39 -0.63
N THR A 281 -31.17 -0.27 -1.11
CA THR A 281 -30.76 1.07 -0.66
C THR A 281 -31.25 1.43 0.75
N GLU A 282 -32.44 0.97 1.16
CA GLU A 282 -32.96 1.19 2.51
C GLU A 282 -32.17 0.44 3.59
N LYS A 283 -31.58 -0.72 3.26
CA LYS A 283 -30.76 -1.55 4.15
C LYS A 283 -29.27 -1.15 4.18
N LEU A 284 -28.87 -0.19 3.36
CA LEU A 284 -27.49 0.28 3.37
C LEU A 284 -27.20 0.97 4.70
N ASN A 285 -26.22 0.44 5.42
CA ASN A 285 -25.61 1.07 6.56
C ASN A 285 -24.09 1.04 6.36
N PRO A 286 -23.42 2.19 6.41
CA PRO A 286 -21.98 2.23 6.36
C PRO A 286 -21.39 1.54 7.59
N LYS A 287 -20.16 1.06 7.49
CA LYS A 287 -19.45 0.54 8.66
C LYS A 287 -19.23 1.67 9.68
N ASP A 288 -19.40 1.35 10.95
CA ASP A 288 -19.10 2.30 12.01
C ASP A 288 -17.59 2.63 12.03
N LYS A 289 -17.29 3.87 12.44
CA LYS A 289 -15.91 4.30 12.62
C LYS A 289 -15.25 3.45 13.70
N SER A 290 -14.11 2.84 13.40
CA SER A 290 -13.31 2.10 14.36
C SER A 290 -11.90 2.67 14.47
N GLY A 291 -11.64 3.36 15.55
CA GLY A 291 -10.33 3.95 15.83
C GLY A 291 -9.95 5.10 14.89
N LEU A 292 -8.65 5.32 14.71
CA LEU A 292 -8.09 6.32 13.80
C LEU A 292 -7.94 5.75 12.39
N ARG A 293 -8.27 6.54 11.38
CA ARG A 293 -8.05 6.22 9.97
C ARG A 293 -6.56 5.96 9.69
N LEU A 294 -6.26 5.05 8.78
CA LEU A 294 -4.88 4.58 8.53
C LEU A 294 -3.89 5.71 8.17
N ASP A 295 -4.30 6.75 7.44
CA ASP A 295 -3.45 7.89 7.12
C ASP A 295 -3.13 8.76 8.34
N VAL A 296 -4.02 8.81 9.34
CA VAL A 296 -3.79 9.46 10.63
C VAL A 296 -2.87 8.63 11.51
N ARG A 297 -3.03 7.29 11.50
CA ARG A 297 -2.07 6.37 12.16
C ARG A 297 -0.68 6.50 11.55
N ALA A 298 -0.58 6.61 10.22
CA ALA A 298 0.71 6.86 9.57
C ALA A 298 1.35 8.18 10.04
N ALA A 299 0.57 9.27 10.12
CA ALA A 299 1.06 10.55 10.63
C ALA A 299 1.45 10.49 12.11
N GLN A 300 0.76 9.69 12.92
CA GLN A 300 1.11 9.44 14.32
C GLN A 300 2.47 8.75 14.45
N GLU A 301 2.72 7.71 13.66
CA GLU A 301 4.03 7.04 13.64
C GLU A 301 5.14 7.96 13.12
N LEU A 302 4.87 8.80 12.10
CA LEU A 302 5.83 9.81 11.63
C LEU A 302 6.13 10.85 12.71
N ALA A 303 5.17 11.24 13.55
CA ALA A 303 5.43 12.11 14.68
C ALA A 303 6.36 11.46 15.72
N LYS A 304 6.22 10.14 15.97
CA LYS A 304 7.16 9.37 16.82
C LYS A 304 8.56 9.31 16.19
N VAL A 305 8.66 9.15 14.86
CA VAL A 305 9.93 9.20 14.13
C VAL A 305 10.62 10.56 14.32
N ALA A 306 9.86 11.66 14.17
CA ALA A 306 10.41 13.01 14.35
C ALA A 306 10.81 13.28 15.80
N GLU A 307 10.08 12.77 16.78
CA GLU A 307 10.44 12.83 18.19
C GLU A 307 11.73 12.07 18.47
N ALA A 308 11.86 10.85 17.97
CA ALA A 308 13.05 10.03 18.11
C ALA A 308 14.25 10.66 17.39
N ASN A 309 14.05 11.27 16.20
CA ASN A 309 15.08 12.03 15.51
C ASN A 309 15.54 13.26 16.32
N ALA A 310 14.63 13.95 17.00
CA ALA A 310 14.99 15.06 17.87
C ALA A 310 15.84 14.62 19.08
N GLN A 311 15.55 13.44 19.62
CA GLN A 311 16.38 12.83 20.67
C GLN A 311 17.75 12.40 20.10
N LEU A 312 17.75 11.74 18.95
CA LEU A 312 18.99 11.30 18.28
C LEU A 312 19.89 12.51 17.92
N GLY A 313 19.30 13.63 17.47
CA GLY A 313 20.03 14.87 17.15
C GLY A 313 20.75 15.45 18.37
N LYS A 314 20.14 15.39 19.57
CA LYS A 314 20.80 15.79 20.81
C LYS A 314 21.97 14.86 21.15
N GLU A 315 21.79 13.55 21.03
CA GLU A 315 22.81 12.56 21.34
C GLU A 315 23.95 12.56 20.33
N ARG A 316 23.64 12.71 19.02
CA ARG A 316 24.64 12.71 17.94
C ARG A 316 25.72 13.78 18.13
N ASN A 317 25.34 14.92 18.67
CA ASN A 317 26.17 16.06 18.90
C ASN A 317 26.77 16.08 20.32
N SER A 318 26.50 15.07 21.14
CA SER A 318 27.11 14.90 22.45
C SER A 318 28.54 14.38 22.34
N PRO A 319 29.45 14.71 23.30
CA PRO A 319 30.78 14.13 23.35
C PRO A 319 30.75 12.61 23.41
N THR A 320 31.67 11.93 22.74
CA THR A 320 31.87 10.49 22.91
C THR A 320 32.80 10.27 24.10
N LEU A 321 32.39 9.36 24.97
CA LEU A 321 33.24 8.83 26.04
C LEU A 321 33.00 7.32 26.10
N ASP A 322 34.00 6.56 25.66
CA ASP A 322 33.91 5.11 25.59
C ASP A 322 34.97 4.48 26.50
N LEU A 323 34.53 3.52 27.31
CA LEU A 323 35.41 2.61 28.02
C LEU A 323 35.66 1.40 27.13
N PHE A 324 36.88 1.13 26.77
CA PHE A 324 37.20 -0.03 25.95
C PHE A 324 38.22 -0.94 26.62
N GLY A 325 38.16 -2.23 26.31
CA GLY A 325 39.10 -3.23 26.76
C GLY A 325 39.33 -4.29 25.71
N THR A 326 40.59 -4.76 25.66
CA THR A 326 40.98 -5.88 24.78
C THR A 326 41.68 -6.92 25.63
N LEU A 327 41.30 -8.17 25.46
CA LEU A 327 41.94 -9.33 26.06
C LEU A 327 42.36 -10.30 24.96
N ALA A 328 43.61 -10.71 24.97
CA ALA A 328 44.11 -11.73 24.04
C ALA A 328 45.10 -12.65 24.76
N THR A 329 45.23 -13.88 24.29
CA THR A 329 46.29 -14.80 24.66
C THR A 329 47.12 -15.12 23.42
N ASN A 330 48.44 -15.13 23.54
CA ASN A 330 49.35 -15.16 22.40
C ASN A 330 50.05 -16.51 22.30
N GLY A 331 50.01 -17.12 21.11
CA GLY A 331 50.89 -18.22 20.72
C GLY A 331 51.82 -17.78 19.57
N ARG A 332 53.15 -17.88 19.72
CA ARG A 332 54.10 -17.55 18.68
C ARG A 332 55.17 -18.61 18.60
N THR A 333 55.30 -19.32 17.50
CA THR A 333 56.32 -20.36 17.24
C THR A 333 56.60 -20.45 15.72
N ASP A 334 57.61 -21.28 15.41
CA ASP A 334 57.98 -21.63 14.02
C ASP A 334 57.00 -22.62 13.36
N GLN A 335 56.07 -23.22 14.14
CA GLN A 335 55.10 -24.19 13.65
C GLN A 335 53.69 -23.72 13.96
N TRP A 336 52.82 -23.76 12.97
CA TRP A 336 51.48 -23.25 13.11
C TRP A 336 50.63 -24.00 14.15
N ASN A 337 50.75 -25.37 14.21
CA ASN A 337 49.99 -26.17 15.19
C ASN A 337 50.37 -25.83 16.64
N SER A 338 51.65 -25.56 16.87
CA SER A 338 52.18 -25.16 18.17
C SER A 338 51.73 -23.73 18.53
N ALA A 339 51.72 -22.80 17.55
CA ALA A 339 51.21 -21.44 17.76
C ALA A 339 49.73 -21.45 18.16
N VAL A 340 48.91 -22.27 17.49
CA VAL A 340 47.51 -22.44 17.84
C VAL A 340 47.33 -23.04 19.24
N SER A 341 48.06 -24.13 19.54
CA SER A 341 47.98 -24.75 20.88
C SER A 341 48.40 -23.79 22.00
N ASP A 342 49.47 -23.02 21.78
CA ASP A 342 50.01 -22.06 22.75
C ASP A 342 49.07 -20.85 22.93
N SER A 343 48.33 -20.46 21.91
CA SER A 343 47.37 -19.35 22.00
C SER A 343 46.23 -19.60 22.99
N PHE A 344 45.94 -20.86 23.32
CA PHE A 344 44.92 -21.21 24.33
C PHE A 344 45.52 -21.42 25.72
N LYS A 345 46.88 -21.37 25.85
CA LYS A 345 47.55 -21.38 27.14
C LYS A 345 47.60 -19.94 27.68
N THR A 346 47.12 -19.69 28.88
CA THR A 346 47.09 -18.36 29.50
C THR A 346 48.48 -17.84 29.91
N LYS A 347 49.56 -18.40 29.31
CA LYS A 347 50.92 -18.07 29.65
C LYS A 347 51.39 -16.66 29.23
N TYR A 348 50.85 -16.18 28.09
CA TYR A 348 51.23 -14.89 27.53
C TYR A 348 50.01 -14.02 27.23
N PRO A 349 49.30 -13.51 28.27
CA PRO A 349 48.15 -12.66 28.07
C PRO A 349 48.57 -11.25 27.65
N THR A 350 47.76 -10.64 26.79
CA THR A 350 47.79 -9.20 26.51
C THR A 350 46.44 -8.62 26.90
N PHE A 351 46.47 -7.63 27.76
CA PHE A 351 45.24 -6.92 28.08
C PHE A 351 45.49 -5.41 27.96
N THR A 352 44.47 -4.70 27.46
CA THR A 352 44.45 -3.25 27.34
C THR A 352 43.12 -2.74 27.87
N VAL A 353 43.15 -1.70 28.68
CA VAL A 353 41.94 -0.95 29.11
C VAL A 353 42.22 0.51 28.90
N GLY A 354 41.25 1.24 28.37
CA GLY A 354 41.42 2.66 28.10
C GLY A 354 40.09 3.40 28.01
N LEU A 355 40.19 4.71 28.06
CA LEU A 355 39.08 5.64 27.83
C LEU A 355 39.39 6.41 26.56
N LYS A 356 38.37 6.51 25.68
CA LYS A 356 38.40 7.32 24.48
C LYS A 356 37.43 8.47 24.65
N PHE A 357 37.92 9.72 24.54
CA PHE A 357 37.14 10.92 24.57
C PHE A 357 37.25 11.67 23.23
N GLN A 358 36.13 12.15 22.69
CA GLN A 358 36.10 12.99 21.48
C GLN A 358 34.91 13.92 21.55
N THR A 359 35.08 15.18 21.19
CA THR A 359 34.00 16.17 21.12
C THR A 359 34.17 17.10 19.93
N SER A 360 33.04 17.61 19.40
CA SER A 360 33.07 18.70 18.39
C SER A 360 33.40 20.02 19.08
N LEU A 361 34.21 20.86 18.43
CA LEU A 361 34.49 22.22 18.88
C LEU A 361 33.54 23.26 18.30
N ASP A 362 32.75 22.91 17.32
CA ASP A 362 31.76 23.80 16.72
C ASP A 362 30.44 23.76 17.49
N VAL A 363 30.42 24.48 18.61
CA VAL A 363 29.26 24.56 19.50
C VAL A 363 28.07 25.30 18.85
N GLY A 364 28.36 26.27 17.98
CA GLY A 364 27.32 27.05 17.28
C GLY A 364 26.47 26.13 16.39
N GLN A 365 27.12 25.33 15.54
CA GLN A 365 26.44 24.37 14.67
C GLN A 365 25.66 23.32 15.46
N VAL A 366 26.19 22.85 16.59
CA VAL A 366 25.49 21.90 17.46
C VAL A 366 24.17 22.44 17.98
N PHE A 367 24.12 23.72 18.37
CA PHE A 367 22.88 24.35 18.82
C PHE A 367 21.86 24.53 17.68
N GLU A 368 22.32 24.94 16.50
CA GLU A 368 21.42 25.10 15.33
C GLU A 368 20.83 23.76 14.90
N ASP A 369 21.61 22.68 14.86
CA ASP A 369 21.13 21.34 14.57
C ASP A 369 20.05 20.89 15.58
N GLN A 370 20.29 21.10 16.89
CA GLN A 370 19.30 20.76 17.92
C GLN A 370 18.01 21.55 17.77
N ARG A 371 18.11 22.82 17.38
CA ARG A 371 16.95 23.70 17.11
C ARG A 371 16.17 23.20 15.91
N SER A 372 16.86 22.81 14.83
CA SER A 372 16.24 22.22 13.63
C SER A 372 15.41 20.99 13.98
N TYR A 373 16.01 19.99 14.62
CA TYR A 373 15.30 18.77 15.05
C TYR A 373 14.10 19.04 15.96
N THR A 374 14.21 20.03 16.85
CA THR A 374 13.09 20.42 17.73
C THR A 374 11.95 21.02 16.93
N SER A 375 12.27 21.82 15.90
CA SER A 375 11.26 22.41 15.00
C SER A 375 10.61 21.36 14.13
N GLU A 376 11.36 20.38 13.61
CA GLU A 376 10.83 19.24 12.85
C GLU A 376 9.88 18.38 13.69
N LYS A 377 10.24 18.07 14.94
CA LYS A 377 9.36 17.38 15.89
C LYS A 377 8.04 18.13 16.04
N LYS A 378 8.09 19.45 16.28
CA LYS A 378 6.88 20.27 16.45
C LYS A 378 6.04 20.31 15.17
N ALA A 379 6.66 20.40 14.00
CA ALA A 379 5.97 20.38 12.71
C ALA A 379 5.24 19.04 12.49
N ALA A 380 5.89 17.92 12.78
CA ALA A 380 5.30 16.59 12.64
C ALA A 380 4.12 16.38 13.63
N GLU A 381 4.25 16.86 14.87
CA GLU A 381 3.18 16.82 15.87
C GLU A 381 1.96 17.64 15.42
N LEU A 382 2.18 18.86 14.92
CA LEU A 382 1.10 19.72 14.40
C LEU A 382 0.43 19.10 13.18
N THR A 383 1.19 18.44 12.30
CA THR A 383 0.66 17.72 11.15
C THR A 383 -0.22 16.55 11.57
N TYR A 384 0.20 15.77 12.56
CA TYR A 384 -0.62 14.70 13.12
C TYR A 384 -1.93 15.24 13.73
N ARG A 385 -1.83 16.28 14.58
CA ARG A 385 -3.03 16.90 15.20
C ARG A 385 -3.99 17.44 14.15
N ARG A 386 -3.47 18.08 13.10
CA ARG A 386 -4.27 18.59 11.99
C ARG A 386 -5.01 17.49 11.25
N LYS A 387 -4.32 16.40 10.91
CA LYS A 387 -4.94 15.24 10.26
C LYS A 387 -6.00 14.56 11.12
N ALA A 388 -5.77 14.41 12.41
CA ALA A 388 -6.75 13.85 13.33
C ALA A 388 -8.01 14.72 13.44
N PHE A 389 -7.84 16.05 13.46
CA PHE A 389 -8.97 16.99 13.43
C PHE A 389 -9.75 16.91 12.10
N GLU A 390 -9.05 16.85 10.97
CA GLU A 390 -9.67 16.73 9.64
C GLU A 390 -10.42 15.40 9.49
N GLU A 391 -9.87 14.31 9.95
CA GLU A 391 -10.52 13.01 9.96
C GLU A 391 -11.86 13.03 10.69
N GLU A 392 -11.90 13.58 11.90
CA GLU A 392 -13.13 13.65 12.69
C GLU A 392 -14.18 14.54 12.03
N ARG A 393 -13.75 15.72 11.54
CA ARG A 393 -14.63 16.62 10.78
C ARG A 393 -15.20 15.93 9.54
N ASP A 394 -14.35 15.27 8.76
CA ASP A 394 -14.73 14.63 7.48
C ASP A 394 -15.70 13.46 7.75
N TYR A 395 -15.46 12.68 8.81
CA TYR A 395 -16.39 11.62 9.20
C TYR A 395 -17.77 12.16 9.59
N GLN A 396 -17.83 13.21 10.40
CA GLN A 396 -19.11 13.83 10.83
C GLN A 396 -19.86 14.43 9.64
N ASP A 397 -19.14 15.11 8.71
CA ASP A 397 -19.73 15.68 7.51
C ASP A 397 -20.29 14.59 6.57
N LEU A 398 -19.52 13.52 6.32
CA LEU A 398 -19.97 12.39 5.51
C LEU A 398 -21.16 11.66 6.14
N LYS A 399 -21.17 11.45 7.46
CA LYS A 399 -22.27 10.82 8.17
C LYS A 399 -23.55 11.64 8.04
N LYS A 400 -23.45 12.97 8.25
CA LYS A 400 -24.57 13.88 8.06
C LYS A 400 -25.10 13.85 6.63
N LYS A 401 -24.22 13.93 5.62
CA LYS A 401 -24.60 13.84 4.21
C LYS A 401 -25.25 12.52 3.86
N PHE A 402 -24.79 11.41 4.45
CA PHE A 402 -25.42 10.11 4.27
C PHE A 402 -26.88 10.09 4.74
N GLU A 403 -27.14 10.56 5.98
CA GLU A 403 -28.53 10.62 6.50
C GLU A 403 -29.41 11.54 5.67
N GLU A 404 -28.94 12.74 5.35
CA GLU A 404 -29.66 13.69 4.49
C GLU A 404 -29.98 13.11 3.09
N THR A 405 -29.02 12.39 2.50
CA THR A 405 -29.21 11.76 1.17
C THR A 405 -30.15 10.58 1.26
N LYS A 406 -30.13 9.81 2.34
CA LYS A 406 -31.06 8.71 2.61
C LYS A 406 -32.49 9.20 2.73
N ASP A 407 -32.71 10.30 3.44
CA ASP A 407 -34.04 10.92 3.56
C ASP A 407 -34.52 11.52 2.24
N ARG A 408 -33.61 12.20 1.51
CA ARG A 408 -33.89 12.71 0.14
C ARG A 408 -34.28 11.57 -0.82
N LEU A 409 -33.62 10.42 -0.73
CA LEU A 409 -33.93 9.26 -1.55
C LEU A 409 -35.37 8.73 -1.28
N ARG A 410 -35.79 8.70 -0.02
CA ARG A 410 -37.18 8.34 0.33
C ARG A 410 -38.20 9.26 -0.35
N LEU A 411 -37.95 10.57 -0.34
CA LEU A 411 -38.78 11.54 -1.02
C LEU A 411 -38.78 11.32 -2.55
N CYS A 412 -37.61 11.02 -3.15
CA CYS A 412 -37.52 10.72 -4.59
C CYS A 412 -38.39 9.52 -4.99
N PHE A 413 -38.43 8.45 -4.21
CA PHE A 413 -39.32 7.32 -4.45
C PHE A 413 -40.80 7.74 -4.39
N GLY A 414 -41.19 8.57 -3.42
CA GLY A 414 -42.56 9.09 -3.35
C GLY A 414 -42.93 9.99 -4.53
N ILE A 415 -42.02 10.86 -4.97
CA ILE A 415 -42.22 11.73 -6.13
C ILE A 415 -42.37 10.89 -7.39
N GLU A 416 -41.50 9.91 -7.64
CA GLU A 416 -41.58 9.01 -8.79
C GLU A 416 -42.94 8.30 -8.87
N GLU A 417 -43.40 7.71 -7.76
CA GLU A 417 -44.70 7.01 -7.70
C GLU A 417 -45.87 7.93 -8.01
N VAL A 418 -45.87 9.16 -7.50
CA VAL A 418 -46.92 10.14 -7.76
C VAL A 418 -46.91 10.61 -9.21
N GLN A 419 -45.73 10.88 -9.79
CA GLN A 419 -45.57 11.31 -11.18
C GLN A 419 -45.98 10.19 -12.14
N GLU A 420 -45.69 8.93 -11.85
CA GLU A 420 -46.13 7.77 -12.63
C GLU A 420 -47.67 7.70 -12.68
N LYS A 421 -48.33 7.79 -11.51
CA LYS A 421 -49.80 7.77 -11.42
C LYS A 421 -50.43 8.95 -12.16
N LYS A 422 -49.83 10.14 -12.02
CA LYS A 422 -50.25 11.37 -12.69
C LYS A 422 -50.21 11.21 -14.23
N LEU A 423 -49.08 10.70 -14.74
CA LEU A 423 -48.89 10.44 -16.16
C LEU A 423 -49.88 9.40 -16.70
N ALA A 424 -50.07 8.30 -15.97
CA ALA A 424 -51.00 7.24 -16.34
C ALA A 424 -52.45 7.81 -16.51
N ARG A 425 -52.87 8.63 -15.55
CA ARG A 425 -54.20 9.28 -15.61
C ARG A 425 -54.35 10.25 -16.78
N GLU A 426 -53.32 11.03 -17.06
CA GLU A 426 -53.37 12.01 -18.15
C GLU A 426 -53.38 11.33 -19.54
N LYS A 427 -52.69 10.20 -19.70
CA LYS A 427 -52.78 9.35 -20.90
C LYS A 427 -54.19 8.82 -21.13
N GLU A 428 -54.89 8.41 -20.06
CA GLU A 428 -56.29 8.00 -20.16
C GLU A 428 -57.20 9.16 -20.60
N ARG A 429 -57.00 10.36 -20.01
CA ARG A 429 -57.76 11.56 -20.38
C ARG A 429 -57.53 11.97 -21.83
N LEU A 430 -56.26 11.88 -22.31
CA LEU A 430 -55.94 12.16 -23.70
C LEU A 430 -56.66 11.20 -24.66
N LYS A 431 -56.73 9.91 -24.35
CA LYS A 431 -57.48 8.90 -25.14
C LYS A 431 -58.95 9.21 -25.22
N LEU A 432 -59.53 9.78 -24.17
CA LEU A 432 -60.90 10.18 -24.08
C LEU A 432 -61.17 11.57 -24.69
N GLY A 433 -60.19 12.24 -25.30
CA GLY A 433 -60.31 13.58 -25.85
C GLY A 433 -60.47 14.69 -24.80
N ARG A 434 -60.17 14.40 -23.53
CA ARG A 434 -60.29 15.33 -22.38
C ARG A 434 -58.95 15.95 -21.95
N SER A 435 -57.93 15.84 -22.76
CA SER A 435 -56.59 16.42 -22.56
C SER A 435 -55.95 16.75 -23.89
N VAL A 436 -54.81 17.46 -23.84
CA VAL A 436 -54.02 17.86 -25.01
C VAL A 436 -52.65 17.17 -25.00
N THR A 437 -52.07 17.02 -26.19
CA THR A 437 -50.77 16.38 -26.39
C THR A 437 -49.67 17.03 -25.53
N TYR A 438 -49.67 18.37 -25.48
CA TYR A 438 -48.71 19.14 -24.66
C TYR A 438 -48.70 18.72 -23.19
N GLN A 439 -49.92 18.54 -22.61
CA GLN A 439 -50.02 18.14 -21.18
C GLN A 439 -49.40 16.76 -20.92
N VAL A 440 -49.58 15.81 -21.82
CA VAL A 440 -48.98 14.48 -21.71
C VAL A 440 -47.49 14.54 -21.85
N ILE A 441 -46.94 15.35 -22.77
CA ILE A 441 -45.50 15.56 -22.93
C ILE A 441 -44.89 16.14 -21.67
N MET A 442 -45.52 17.15 -21.05
CA MET A 442 -45.06 17.73 -19.78
C MET A 442 -45.03 16.68 -18.66
N PHE A 443 -46.07 15.84 -18.52
CA PHE A 443 -46.11 14.82 -17.49
C PHE A 443 -45.15 13.66 -17.75
N GLU A 444 -44.88 13.32 -19.02
CA GLU A 444 -43.78 12.40 -19.39
C GLU A 444 -42.42 12.96 -18.98
N GLN A 445 -42.20 14.25 -19.19
CA GLN A 445 -40.94 14.90 -18.76
C GLN A 445 -40.80 14.94 -17.25
N ASP A 446 -41.87 15.26 -16.51
CA ASP A 446 -41.91 15.25 -15.06
C ASP A 446 -41.56 13.86 -14.51
N PHE A 447 -42.16 12.81 -15.07
CA PHE A 447 -41.94 11.43 -14.66
C PHE A 447 -40.49 10.97 -14.97
N ALA A 448 -40.00 11.18 -16.18
CA ALA A 448 -38.62 10.84 -16.54
C ALA A 448 -37.59 11.58 -15.66
N SER A 449 -37.85 12.85 -15.36
CA SER A 449 -37.00 13.64 -14.45
C SER A 449 -37.02 13.08 -13.03
N ALA A 450 -38.15 12.58 -12.53
CA ALA A 450 -38.27 11.95 -11.22
C ALA A 450 -37.48 10.61 -11.15
N GLU A 451 -37.59 9.76 -12.19
CA GLU A 451 -36.83 8.52 -12.30
C GLU A 451 -35.33 8.80 -12.29
N LEU A 452 -34.86 9.78 -13.09
CA LEU A 452 -33.44 10.15 -13.15
C LEU A 452 -32.94 10.75 -11.84
N LEU A 453 -33.74 11.60 -11.17
CA LEU A 453 -33.38 12.17 -9.86
C LEU A 453 -33.22 11.06 -8.81
N ARG A 454 -34.10 10.07 -8.79
CA ARG A 454 -33.98 8.91 -7.92
C ARG A 454 -32.68 8.14 -8.19
N LEU A 455 -32.39 7.80 -9.45
CA LEU A 455 -31.17 7.07 -9.83
C LEU A 455 -29.90 7.83 -9.44
N LYS A 456 -29.88 9.14 -9.68
CA LYS A 456 -28.78 10.02 -9.27
C LYS A 456 -28.59 10.00 -7.77
N THR A 457 -29.67 10.14 -6.99
CA THR A 457 -29.61 10.13 -5.52
C THR A 457 -29.19 8.76 -4.96
N GLN A 458 -29.58 7.66 -5.62
CA GLN A 458 -29.08 6.32 -5.31
C GLN A 458 -27.56 6.22 -5.52
N GLY A 459 -27.06 6.72 -6.63
CA GLY A 459 -25.60 6.76 -6.91
C GLY A 459 -24.84 7.59 -5.90
N GLU A 460 -25.37 8.76 -5.52
CA GLU A 460 -24.78 9.61 -4.46
C GLU A 460 -24.74 8.86 -3.11
N LEU A 461 -25.81 8.16 -2.73
CA LEU A 461 -25.87 7.40 -1.48
C LEU A 461 -24.81 6.27 -1.46
N LEU A 462 -24.67 5.52 -2.55
CA LEU A 462 -23.66 4.47 -2.68
C LEU A 462 -22.23 5.03 -2.58
N GLY A 463 -21.97 6.16 -3.23
CA GLY A 463 -20.69 6.85 -3.14
C GLY A 463 -20.34 7.32 -1.71
N LEU A 464 -21.35 7.78 -0.94
CA LEU A 464 -21.17 8.15 0.47
C LEU A 464 -20.88 6.94 1.34
N VAL A 465 -21.52 5.79 1.10
CA VAL A 465 -21.21 4.53 1.81
C VAL A 465 -19.77 4.10 1.54
N THR A 466 -19.33 4.12 0.28
CA THR A 466 -17.95 3.79 -0.10
C THR A 466 -16.94 4.70 0.62
N GLN A 467 -17.22 6.02 0.72
CA GLN A 467 -16.35 6.96 1.43
C GLN A 467 -16.35 6.72 2.94
N LEU A 468 -17.50 6.45 3.55
CA LEU A 468 -17.60 6.14 4.98
C LEU A 468 -16.89 4.83 5.35
N ASN A 469 -16.88 3.84 4.46
CA ASN A 469 -16.16 2.58 4.68
C ASN A 469 -14.62 2.77 4.80
N LEU A 470 -14.06 3.91 4.38
CA LEU A 470 -12.65 4.23 4.61
C LEU A 470 -12.31 4.45 6.10
N PHE A 471 -13.32 4.71 6.95
CA PHE A 471 -13.17 4.93 8.40
C PHE A 471 -13.44 3.67 9.23
N GLY A 472 -13.93 2.60 8.61
CA GLY A 472 -14.16 1.32 9.27
C GLY A 472 -12.90 0.47 9.40
N GLU A 473 -12.93 -0.56 10.27
CA GLU A 473 -11.86 -1.56 10.34
C GLU A 473 -11.80 -2.41 9.06
N ASP A 474 -10.57 -2.87 8.75
CA ASP A 474 -10.36 -3.87 7.70
C ASP A 474 -10.93 -5.21 8.16
N SER A 475 -11.86 -5.75 7.39
CA SER A 475 -12.29 -7.15 7.49
C SER A 475 -11.41 -8.01 6.61
#